data_57498ece83ab5514c5911bd88c57e96a
#
_entry.id   57498ece83ab5514c5911bd88c57e96a
#
_cell.length_a   1.000
_cell.length_b   1.000
_cell.length_c   1.000
_cell.angle_alpha   90.00
_cell.angle_beta   90.00
_cell.angle_gamma   90.00
#
_symmetry.space_group_name_H-M   'P 1'
#
loop_
_entity.id
_entity.type
_entity.pdbx_description
1 polymer ?
#
loop_
_entity_poly.entity_id
_entity_poly.type
_entity_poly.pdbx_seq_one_letter_code
_entity_poly.pdbx_strand_id
1 'polypeptide(L)'
;EKNKTTVHKKRIEKMKNKILMFWFIVAIVIVSSILILVKPTKLGLDLVGGSRLVLEAETTDSIAKITPEVMNRLQFAIEQRVNKLGVAETVVQQVGDKRLLIEIPNVTDLKEAKAFIGETAQLEFKKEGKAADGAPIWVSTGLTGQDLAKSTLSTDASGQWVVSLEFNAAGAKKFADLTKSLVGQQMAIFFDGELQSAPRVNEAIYGGKAQISGGDSGFAYDEAERMVNLLNAGALPVPAKIVEEN
;
A
#
# COMPACT_ATOMS: atom_id res chain seq x y z
N GLU A 1 -59.58 -5.71 -56.27
CA GLU A 1 -58.95 -6.73 -55.41
C GLU A 1 -57.52 -6.39 -54.98
N LYS A 2 -56.65 -5.81 -55.86
CA LYS A 2 -55.24 -5.46 -55.53
C LYS A 2 -55.08 -4.49 -54.39
N ASN A 3 -56.03 -3.62 -54.07
CA ASN A 3 -55.90 -2.58 -53.06
C ASN A 3 -56.12 -3.11 -51.62
N LYS A 4 -56.92 -4.14 -51.42
CA LYS A 4 -57.17 -4.77 -50.11
C LYS A 4 -55.96 -5.58 -49.64
N THR A 5 -55.28 -6.25 -50.54
CA THR A 5 -54.10 -7.06 -50.22
C THR A 5 -52.91 -6.21 -49.80
N THR A 6 -52.71 -5.02 -50.38
CA THR A 6 -51.62 -4.07 -50.02
C THR A 6 -51.84 -3.43 -48.64
N VAL A 7 -53.09 -3.11 -48.29
CA VAL A 7 -53.43 -2.56 -46.97
C VAL A 7 -53.21 -3.60 -45.86
N HIS A 8 -53.58 -4.87 -46.14
CA HIS A 8 -53.42 -5.96 -45.18
C HIS A 8 -51.92 -6.27 -44.94
N LYS A 9 -51.09 -6.23 -45.98
CA LYS A 9 -49.62 -6.45 -45.89
C LYS A 9 -48.96 -5.35 -45.08
N LYS A 10 -49.31 -4.08 -45.28
CA LYS A 10 -48.78 -2.94 -44.48
C LYS A 10 -49.21 -3.03 -42.99
N ARG A 11 -50.42 -3.54 -42.69
CA ARG A 11 -50.89 -3.70 -41.31
C ARG A 11 -50.16 -4.81 -40.59
N ILE A 12 -49.81 -5.90 -41.26
CA ILE A 12 -49.06 -7.01 -40.74
C ILE A 12 -47.56 -6.59 -40.48
N GLU A 13 -46.93 -5.85 -41.38
CA GLU A 13 -45.60 -5.30 -41.20
C GLU A 13 -45.56 -4.33 -40.00
N LYS A 14 -46.54 -3.45 -39.87
CA LYS A 14 -46.65 -2.52 -38.76
C LYS A 14 -46.83 -3.24 -37.39
N MET A 15 -47.55 -4.38 -37.39
CA MET A 15 -47.68 -5.21 -36.19
C MET A 15 -46.38 -5.97 -35.88
N LYS A 16 -45.71 -6.52 -36.88
CA LYS A 16 -44.39 -7.17 -36.69
C LYS A 16 -43.36 -6.22 -36.11
N ASN A 17 -43.30 -4.97 -36.62
CA ASN A 17 -42.37 -3.97 -36.09
C ASN A 17 -42.71 -3.58 -34.63
N LYS A 18 -43.99 -3.51 -34.25
CA LYS A 18 -44.38 -3.27 -32.85
C LYS A 18 -44.00 -4.42 -31.92
N ILE A 19 -44.18 -5.66 -32.37
CA ILE A 19 -43.79 -6.85 -31.62
C ILE A 19 -42.24 -6.91 -31.49
N LEU A 20 -41.50 -6.61 -32.56
CA LEU A 20 -40.06 -6.56 -32.53
C LEU A 20 -39.55 -5.49 -31.57
N MET A 21 -40.18 -4.29 -31.61
CA MET A 21 -39.84 -3.20 -30.69
C MET A 21 -40.14 -3.56 -29.21
N PHE A 22 -41.27 -4.28 -28.97
CA PHE A 22 -41.58 -4.77 -27.63
C PHE A 22 -40.52 -5.73 -27.09
N TRP A 23 -40.12 -6.72 -27.89
CA TRP A 23 -39.09 -7.66 -27.49
C TRP A 23 -37.68 -6.99 -27.33
N PHE A 24 -37.40 -5.96 -28.11
CA PHE A 24 -36.20 -5.16 -27.95
C PHE A 24 -36.17 -4.41 -26.60
N ILE A 25 -37.30 -3.81 -26.22
CA ILE A 25 -37.43 -3.14 -24.91
C ILE A 25 -37.27 -4.16 -23.78
N VAL A 26 -37.95 -5.32 -23.88
CA VAL A 26 -37.81 -6.39 -22.89
C VAL A 26 -36.36 -6.86 -22.76
N ALA A 27 -35.63 -7.03 -23.86
CA ALA A 27 -34.22 -7.39 -23.84
C ALA A 27 -33.36 -6.33 -23.15
N ILE A 28 -33.58 -5.04 -23.41
CA ILE A 28 -32.90 -3.95 -22.71
C ILE A 28 -33.14 -3.97 -21.20
N VAL A 29 -34.38 -4.18 -20.78
CA VAL A 29 -34.76 -4.26 -19.36
C VAL A 29 -34.06 -5.45 -18.69
N ILE A 30 -34.02 -6.61 -19.34
CA ILE A 30 -33.34 -7.80 -18.82
C ILE A 30 -31.83 -7.55 -18.70
N VAL A 31 -31.21 -7.01 -19.76
CA VAL A 31 -29.76 -6.68 -19.75
C VAL A 31 -29.43 -5.65 -18.67
N SER A 32 -30.27 -4.60 -18.54
CA SER A 32 -30.09 -3.59 -17.47
C SER A 32 -30.22 -4.19 -16.07
N SER A 33 -31.19 -5.07 -15.87
CA SER A 33 -31.37 -5.77 -14.58
C SER A 33 -30.19 -6.68 -14.25
N ILE A 34 -29.67 -7.42 -15.24
CA ILE A 34 -28.47 -8.25 -15.06
C ILE A 34 -27.26 -7.38 -14.73
N LEU A 35 -27.08 -6.24 -15.39
CA LEU A 35 -25.96 -5.32 -15.11
C LEU A 35 -26.01 -4.75 -13.69
N ILE A 36 -27.19 -4.45 -13.16
CA ILE A 36 -27.38 -3.98 -11.78
C ILE A 36 -27.05 -5.09 -10.77
N LEU A 37 -27.42 -6.33 -11.07
CA LEU A 37 -27.14 -7.48 -10.18
C LEU A 37 -25.67 -7.89 -10.19
N VAL A 38 -24.99 -7.77 -11.34
CA VAL A 38 -23.58 -8.16 -11.51
C VAL A 38 -22.61 -7.08 -11.01
N LYS A 39 -23.01 -5.81 -11.09
CA LYS A 39 -22.22 -4.69 -10.55
C LYS A 39 -22.90 -4.17 -9.27
N PRO A 40 -22.48 -4.64 -8.09
CA PRO A 40 -22.98 -4.11 -6.84
C PRO A 40 -22.77 -2.60 -6.79
N THR A 41 -23.82 -1.86 -6.49
CA THR A 41 -23.73 -0.41 -6.29
C THR A 41 -22.91 -0.14 -5.04
N LYS A 42 -21.88 0.70 -5.17
CA LYS A 42 -21.09 1.15 -4.01
C LYS A 42 -22.01 1.97 -3.11
N LEU A 43 -22.32 1.43 -1.95
CA LEU A 43 -23.10 2.11 -0.93
C LEU A 43 -22.14 3.02 -0.14
N GLY A 44 -22.55 4.25 0.11
CA GLY A 44 -21.77 5.17 0.92
C GLY A 44 -21.63 4.71 2.37
N LEU A 45 -20.66 5.28 3.09
CA LEU A 45 -20.36 4.98 4.49
C LEU A 45 -21.58 5.08 5.41
N ASP A 46 -22.48 6.01 5.10
CA ASP A 46 -23.73 6.27 5.86
C ASP A 46 -24.69 5.07 5.88
N LEU A 47 -24.60 4.18 4.88
CA LEU A 47 -25.47 3.01 4.75
C LEU A 47 -24.81 1.70 5.20
N VAL A 48 -23.49 1.62 5.08
CA VAL A 48 -22.72 0.39 5.39
C VAL A 48 -22.11 0.48 6.78
N GLY A 49 -21.94 1.69 7.31
CA GLY A 49 -21.15 1.97 8.49
C GLY A 49 -19.66 1.91 8.18
N GLY A 50 -18.85 2.58 8.95
CA GLY A 50 -17.40 2.63 8.78
C GLY A 50 -16.82 3.87 9.42
N SER A 51 -15.55 4.12 9.16
CA SER A 51 -14.83 5.26 9.72
C SER A 51 -14.26 6.14 8.63
N ARG A 52 -14.31 7.43 8.89
CA ARG A 52 -13.70 8.46 8.07
C ARG A 52 -12.50 9.05 8.82
N LEU A 53 -11.34 9.00 8.20
CA LEU A 53 -10.10 9.55 8.74
C LEU A 53 -9.59 10.66 7.81
N VAL A 54 -9.11 11.74 8.39
CA VAL A 54 -8.39 12.78 7.65
C VAL A 54 -6.94 12.77 8.11
N LEU A 55 -6.05 12.50 7.16
CA LEU A 55 -4.60 12.58 7.34
C LEU A 55 -4.09 13.91 6.82
N GLU A 56 -3.21 14.55 7.57
CA GLU A 56 -2.46 15.74 7.13
C GLU A 56 -0.98 15.38 6.95
N ALA A 57 -0.44 15.65 5.77
CA ALA A 57 0.96 15.46 5.45
C ALA A 57 1.83 16.49 6.18
N GLU A 58 2.87 16.03 6.87
CA GLU A 58 3.83 16.87 7.57
C GLU A 58 5.11 17.04 6.75
N THR A 59 5.71 18.21 6.81
CA THR A 59 7.02 18.46 6.20
C THR A 59 8.14 17.83 7.01
N THR A 60 9.24 17.52 6.35
CA THR A 60 10.47 17.02 6.98
C THR A 60 11.65 17.91 6.59
N ASP A 61 12.80 17.75 7.23
CA ASP A 61 14.02 18.47 6.87
C ASP A 61 14.43 18.25 5.41
N SER A 62 14.12 17.05 4.87
CA SER A 62 14.40 16.68 3.48
C SER A 62 13.32 17.12 2.50
N ILE A 63 12.06 17.32 2.95
CA ILE A 63 10.92 17.75 2.16
C ILE A 63 10.26 18.94 2.85
N ALA A 64 10.82 20.10 2.58
CA ALA A 64 10.37 21.37 3.20
C ALA A 64 9.00 21.86 2.66
N LYS A 65 8.52 21.33 1.53
CA LYS A 65 7.23 21.71 0.93
C LYS A 65 6.49 20.49 0.41
N ILE A 66 5.23 20.38 0.78
CA ILE A 66 4.33 19.38 0.23
C ILE A 66 3.92 19.80 -1.19
N THR A 67 4.34 19.00 -2.17
CA THR A 67 3.99 19.21 -3.59
C THR A 67 2.90 18.23 -4.03
N PRO A 68 2.21 18.48 -5.16
CA PRO A 68 1.24 17.51 -5.69
C PRO A 68 1.85 16.12 -5.93
N GLU A 69 3.13 16.04 -6.33
CA GLU A 69 3.79 14.75 -6.50
C GLU A 69 4.00 14.02 -5.18
N VAL A 70 4.33 14.74 -4.11
CA VAL A 70 4.44 14.16 -2.75
C VAL A 70 3.07 13.65 -2.31
N MET A 71 2.01 14.42 -2.54
CA MET A 71 0.65 14.01 -2.19
C MET A 71 0.17 12.80 -3.00
N ASN A 72 0.47 12.74 -4.30
CA ASN A 72 0.13 11.57 -5.13
C ASN A 72 0.85 10.31 -4.64
N ARG A 73 2.13 10.40 -4.28
CA ARG A 73 2.88 9.29 -3.70
C ARG A 73 2.35 8.88 -2.33
N LEU A 74 1.98 9.85 -1.50
CA LEU A 74 1.37 9.59 -0.20
C LEU A 74 0.03 8.89 -0.36
N GLN A 75 -0.84 9.37 -1.24
CA GLN A 75 -2.12 8.75 -1.56
C GLN A 75 -1.92 7.29 -2.01
N PHE A 76 -1.03 7.06 -2.97
CA PHE A 76 -0.74 5.71 -3.45
C PHE A 76 -0.25 4.78 -2.33
N ALA A 77 0.67 5.23 -1.48
CA ALA A 77 1.16 4.43 -0.35
C ALA A 77 0.04 4.10 0.64
N ILE A 78 -0.82 5.06 0.96
CA ILE A 78 -1.99 4.85 1.82
C ILE A 78 -2.98 3.87 1.19
N GLU A 79 -3.29 3.99 -0.10
CA GLU A 79 -4.15 3.04 -0.83
C GLU A 79 -3.60 1.61 -0.75
N GLN A 80 -2.29 1.43 -0.94
CA GLN A 80 -1.66 0.11 -0.82
C GLN A 80 -1.79 -0.47 0.59
N ARG A 81 -1.65 0.36 1.61
CA ARG A 81 -1.78 -0.07 3.01
C ARG A 81 -3.20 -0.48 3.35
N VAL A 82 -4.16 0.33 2.99
CA VAL A 82 -5.58 0.04 3.26
C VAL A 82 -6.03 -1.22 2.52
N ASN A 83 -5.58 -1.42 1.28
CA ASN A 83 -5.84 -2.64 0.54
C ASN A 83 -5.25 -3.90 1.23
N LYS A 84 -4.11 -3.77 1.92
CA LYS A 84 -3.50 -4.87 2.69
C LYS A 84 -4.27 -5.23 3.95
N LEU A 85 -5.03 -4.29 4.52
CA LEU A 85 -5.94 -4.58 5.64
C LEU A 85 -7.14 -5.45 5.23
N GLY A 86 -7.27 -5.78 3.93
CA GLY A 86 -8.35 -6.63 3.43
C GLY A 86 -9.72 -5.96 3.44
N VAL A 87 -9.77 -4.66 3.67
CA VAL A 87 -11.02 -3.89 3.65
C VAL A 87 -11.37 -3.58 2.20
N ALA A 88 -12.46 -4.19 1.73
CA ALA A 88 -12.98 -3.92 0.39
C ALA A 88 -13.58 -2.51 0.32
N GLU A 89 -13.38 -1.85 -0.84
CA GLU A 89 -14.04 -0.58 -1.19
C GLU A 89 -13.62 0.67 -0.40
N THR A 90 -12.38 0.69 0.11
CA THR A 90 -11.83 1.90 0.72
C THR A 90 -11.65 3.01 -0.31
N VAL A 91 -11.98 4.23 0.07
CA VAL A 91 -11.81 5.43 -0.76
C VAL A 91 -10.72 6.30 -0.15
N VAL A 92 -9.72 6.66 -0.93
CA VAL A 92 -8.67 7.61 -0.54
C VAL A 92 -8.68 8.78 -1.50
N GLN A 93 -8.94 9.98 -1.00
CA GLN A 93 -9.07 11.19 -1.81
C GLN A 93 -8.23 12.33 -1.24
N GLN A 94 -7.65 13.14 -2.12
CA GLN A 94 -6.99 14.38 -1.71
C GLN A 94 -8.02 15.46 -1.40
N VAL A 95 -7.83 16.14 -0.27
CA VAL A 95 -8.66 17.26 0.19
C VAL A 95 -7.77 18.45 0.47
N GLY A 96 -7.85 19.46 -0.41
CA GLY A 96 -6.92 20.59 -0.36
C GLY A 96 -5.48 20.18 -0.72
N ASP A 97 -4.50 20.96 -0.24
CA ASP A 97 -3.11 20.83 -0.67
C ASP A 97 -2.29 19.80 0.14
N LYS A 98 -2.74 19.42 1.35
CA LYS A 98 -1.95 18.63 2.31
C LYS A 98 -2.70 17.49 2.97
N ARG A 99 -3.97 17.29 2.64
CA ARG A 99 -4.82 16.32 3.35
C ARG A 99 -5.29 15.19 2.46
N LEU A 100 -5.44 14.03 3.07
CA LEU A 100 -6.08 12.87 2.48
C LEU A 100 -7.29 12.50 3.34
N LEU A 101 -8.44 12.35 2.70
CA LEU A 101 -9.63 11.76 3.27
C LEU A 101 -9.60 10.26 2.97
N ILE A 102 -9.76 9.45 4.01
CA ILE A 102 -9.80 7.99 3.91
C ILE A 102 -11.14 7.53 4.46
N GLU A 103 -11.93 6.86 3.65
CA GLU A 103 -13.18 6.24 4.05
C GLU A 103 -12.99 4.72 4.06
N ILE A 104 -13.15 4.12 5.24
CA ILE A 104 -12.92 2.70 5.47
C ILE A 104 -14.23 2.06 5.93
N PRO A 105 -14.97 1.37 5.05
CA PRO A 105 -16.20 0.69 5.41
C PRO A 105 -15.89 -0.56 6.25
N ASN A 106 -16.82 -0.92 7.15
CA ASN A 106 -16.78 -2.17 7.93
C ASN A 106 -15.48 -2.47 8.70
N VAL A 107 -14.80 -1.44 9.22
CA VAL A 107 -13.58 -1.65 10.03
C VAL A 107 -13.94 -2.27 11.37
N THR A 108 -13.38 -3.45 11.65
CA THR A 108 -13.58 -4.16 12.93
C THR A 108 -12.64 -3.62 14.01
N ASP A 109 -11.41 -3.25 13.65
CA ASP A 109 -10.42 -2.63 14.55
C ASP A 109 -9.85 -1.35 13.93
N LEU A 110 -10.50 -0.23 14.28
CA LEU A 110 -10.08 1.09 13.83
C LEU A 110 -8.72 1.51 14.42
N LYS A 111 -8.38 1.04 15.62
CA LYS A 111 -7.12 1.38 16.28
C LYS A 111 -5.94 0.76 15.54
N GLU A 112 -6.07 -0.50 15.16
CA GLU A 112 -5.05 -1.20 14.36
C GLU A 112 -4.91 -0.58 12.98
N ALA A 113 -6.04 -0.29 12.31
CA ALA A 113 -6.04 0.38 11.01
C ALA A 113 -5.33 1.74 11.04
N LYS A 114 -5.60 2.57 12.05
CA LYS A 114 -4.95 3.87 12.23
C LYS A 114 -3.45 3.74 12.43
N ALA A 115 -3.02 2.81 13.30
CA ALA A 115 -1.62 2.58 13.55
C ALA A 115 -0.90 2.15 12.27
N PHE A 116 -1.49 1.20 11.51
CA PHE A 116 -0.93 0.71 10.25
C PHE A 116 -0.85 1.78 9.15
N ILE A 117 -1.87 2.64 9.05
CA ILE A 117 -1.92 3.73 8.07
C ILE A 117 -0.90 4.83 8.42
N GLY A 118 -0.74 5.16 9.70
CA GLY A 118 0.07 6.28 10.18
C GLY A 118 1.57 6.02 10.27
N GLU A 119 2.01 4.76 10.28
CA GLU A 119 3.43 4.43 10.35
C GLU A 119 4.18 4.86 9.09
N THR A 120 5.38 5.43 9.25
CA THR A 120 6.19 5.87 8.10
C THR A 120 6.77 4.69 7.33
N ALA A 121 7.04 3.56 8.00
CA ALA A 121 7.65 2.34 7.45
C ALA A 121 8.98 2.61 6.74
N GLN A 122 9.77 3.50 7.31
CA GLN A 122 11.09 3.84 6.78
C GLN A 122 12.12 2.80 7.21
N LEU A 123 12.57 1.99 6.25
CA LEU A 123 13.69 1.09 6.44
C LEU A 123 14.98 1.79 5.99
N GLU A 124 15.96 1.87 6.88
CA GLU A 124 17.26 2.47 6.61
C GLU A 124 18.40 1.55 7.05
N PHE A 125 19.41 1.45 6.21
CA PHE A 125 20.67 0.80 6.56
C PHE A 125 21.70 1.86 6.89
N LYS A 126 22.28 1.78 8.09
CA LYS A 126 23.28 2.75 8.57
C LYS A 126 24.58 2.04 8.92
N LYS A 127 25.68 2.76 8.81
CA LYS A 127 27.01 2.32 9.21
C LYS A 127 27.54 3.15 10.36
N GLU A 128 28.51 2.62 11.09
CA GLU A 128 29.22 3.39 12.10
C GLU A 128 29.92 4.58 11.47
N GLY A 129 29.85 5.70 12.13
CA GLY A 129 30.55 6.94 11.80
C GLY A 129 30.95 7.67 13.06
N LYS A 130 31.56 8.83 12.88
CA LYS A 130 31.95 9.72 13.99
C LYS A 130 31.34 11.09 13.78
N ALA A 131 30.77 11.64 14.82
CA ALA A 131 30.34 13.03 14.86
C ALA A 131 31.53 13.98 14.88
N ALA A 132 31.31 15.27 14.74
CA ALA A 132 32.37 16.30 14.76
C ALA A 132 33.16 16.33 16.07
N ASP A 133 32.55 15.92 17.18
CA ASP A 133 33.15 15.77 18.50
C ASP A 133 33.85 14.42 18.74
N GLY A 134 33.82 13.52 17.72
CA GLY A 134 34.40 12.18 17.77
C GLY A 134 33.47 11.11 18.37
N ALA A 135 32.27 11.46 18.81
CA ALA A 135 31.28 10.49 19.34
C ALA A 135 30.84 9.51 18.24
N PRO A 136 30.62 8.23 18.57
CA PRO A 136 30.11 7.26 17.59
C PRO A 136 28.67 7.63 17.21
N ILE A 137 28.37 7.62 15.92
CA ILE A 137 27.05 7.88 15.36
C ILE A 137 26.71 6.87 14.26
N TRP A 138 25.44 6.71 13.98
CA TRP A 138 24.96 5.97 12.83
C TRP A 138 24.77 6.92 11.63
N VAL A 139 25.45 6.62 10.52
CA VAL A 139 25.42 7.40 9.28
C VAL A 139 24.66 6.64 8.22
N SER A 140 23.73 7.29 7.55
CA SER A 140 22.95 6.69 6.45
C SER A 140 23.87 6.22 5.32
N THR A 141 23.56 5.03 4.79
CA THR A 141 24.29 4.44 3.65
C THR A 141 23.63 4.73 2.31
N GLY A 142 22.41 5.31 2.32
CA GLY A 142 21.57 5.50 1.13
C GLY A 142 20.89 4.23 0.63
N LEU A 143 21.03 3.10 1.34
CA LEU A 143 20.23 1.90 1.11
C LEU A 143 19.00 1.98 2.00
N THR A 144 17.81 1.85 1.39
CA THR A 144 16.52 2.09 2.06
C THR A 144 15.47 1.07 1.62
N GLY A 145 14.28 1.15 2.18
CA GLY A 145 13.13 0.33 1.77
C GLY A 145 12.73 0.48 0.30
N GLN A 146 13.10 1.59 -0.36
CA GLN A 146 12.86 1.78 -1.80
C GLN A 146 13.72 0.86 -2.69
N ASP A 147 14.81 0.33 -2.15
CA ASP A 147 15.69 -0.61 -2.83
C ASP A 147 15.20 -2.07 -2.70
N LEU A 148 14.10 -2.32 -1.98
CA LEU A 148 13.48 -3.63 -1.86
C LEU A 148 12.63 -3.97 -3.10
N ALA A 149 12.66 -5.24 -3.49
CA ALA A 149 11.67 -5.83 -4.39
C ALA A 149 10.52 -6.44 -3.59
N LYS A 150 10.85 -7.06 -2.44
CA LYS A 150 9.87 -7.80 -1.63
C LYS A 150 10.41 -8.04 -0.22
N SER A 151 9.48 -8.11 0.74
CA SER A 151 9.74 -8.68 2.07
C SER A 151 8.81 -9.87 2.34
N THR A 152 9.28 -10.85 3.12
CA THR A 152 8.52 -12.05 3.48
C THR A 152 8.77 -12.44 4.92
N LEU A 153 7.74 -12.94 5.58
CA LEU A 153 7.85 -13.56 6.88
C LEU A 153 8.53 -14.92 6.73
N SER A 154 9.52 -15.21 7.58
CA SER A 154 10.21 -16.49 7.62
C SER A 154 10.68 -16.80 9.03
N THR A 155 11.27 -17.97 9.22
CA THR A 155 11.94 -18.33 10.47
C THR A 155 13.42 -18.54 10.22
N ASP A 156 14.24 -18.23 11.22
CA ASP A 156 15.66 -18.55 11.21
C ASP A 156 15.94 -20.02 11.55
N ALA A 157 17.20 -20.41 11.64
CA ALA A 157 17.62 -21.77 11.99
C ALA A 157 17.21 -22.19 13.42
N SER A 158 16.91 -21.24 14.29
CA SER A 158 16.47 -21.45 15.67
C SER A 158 14.93 -21.49 15.79
N GLY A 159 14.21 -21.31 14.68
CA GLY A 159 12.74 -21.25 14.64
C GLY A 159 12.16 -19.90 15.07
N GLN A 160 12.96 -18.86 15.22
CA GLN A 160 12.52 -17.51 15.57
C GLN A 160 12.01 -16.77 14.32
N TRP A 161 10.97 -15.94 14.49
CA TRP A 161 10.43 -15.14 13.41
C TRP A 161 11.41 -14.05 12.99
N VAL A 162 11.64 -13.96 11.68
CA VAL A 162 12.50 -12.97 11.04
C VAL A 162 11.82 -12.39 9.79
N VAL A 163 12.20 -11.18 9.43
CA VAL A 163 11.76 -10.54 8.19
C VAL A 163 12.83 -10.74 7.13
N SER A 164 12.55 -11.55 6.12
CA SER A 164 13.43 -11.75 4.97
C SER A 164 13.21 -10.65 3.95
N LEU A 165 14.31 -10.03 3.53
CA LEU A 165 14.36 -8.96 2.54
C LEU A 165 14.94 -9.47 1.24
N GLU A 166 14.32 -9.11 0.13
CA GLU A 166 14.86 -9.30 -1.21
C GLU A 166 14.98 -7.93 -1.89
N PHE A 167 16.18 -7.55 -2.28
CA PHE A 167 16.46 -6.29 -2.93
C PHE A 167 16.15 -6.37 -4.43
N ASN A 168 15.70 -5.25 -5.02
CA ASN A 168 15.61 -5.11 -6.47
C ASN A 168 17.03 -5.08 -7.09
N ALA A 169 17.14 -5.10 -8.41
CA ALA A 169 18.44 -5.18 -9.09
C ALA A 169 19.42 -4.04 -8.70
N ALA A 170 18.92 -2.81 -8.52
CA ALA A 170 19.70 -1.67 -8.10
C ALA A 170 20.12 -1.78 -6.62
N GLY A 171 19.17 -2.17 -5.76
CA GLY A 171 19.39 -2.39 -4.34
C GLY A 171 20.34 -3.54 -4.06
N ALA A 172 20.25 -4.64 -4.79
CA ALA A 172 21.15 -5.78 -4.67
C ALA A 172 22.61 -5.37 -4.95
N LYS A 173 22.83 -4.52 -5.97
CA LYS A 173 24.17 -3.98 -6.27
C LYS A 173 24.65 -3.07 -5.14
N LYS A 174 23.82 -2.11 -4.69
CA LYS A 174 24.15 -1.23 -3.55
C LYS A 174 24.48 -2.04 -2.29
N PHE A 175 23.67 -3.07 -2.00
CA PHE A 175 23.85 -3.93 -0.84
C PHE A 175 25.16 -4.72 -0.90
N ALA A 176 25.50 -5.27 -2.08
CA ALA A 176 26.77 -5.96 -2.30
C ALA A 176 27.98 -5.04 -2.12
N ASP A 177 27.95 -3.83 -2.72
CA ASP A 177 29.01 -2.84 -2.58
C ASP A 177 29.14 -2.36 -1.12
N LEU A 178 28.01 -2.14 -0.45
CA LEU A 178 27.96 -1.76 0.96
C LEU A 178 28.55 -2.84 1.87
N THR A 179 28.06 -4.08 1.77
CA THR A 179 28.54 -5.19 2.61
C THR A 179 30.02 -5.47 2.36
N LYS A 180 30.48 -5.36 1.10
CA LYS A 180 31.91 -5.46 0.77
C LYS A 180 32.77 -4.40 1.48
N SER A 181 32.26 -3.15 1.56
CA SER A 181 32.99 -2.04 2.22
C SER A 181 32.97 -2.13 3.74
N LEU A 182 32.00 -2.85 4.31
CA LEU A 182 31.80 -2.97 5.75
C LEU A 182 32.26 -4.30 6.35
N VAL A 183 33.00 -5.13 5.62
CA VAL A 183 33.52 -6.40 6.15
C VAL A 183 34.26 -6.15 7.46
N GLY A 184 33.88 -6.85 8.53
CA GLY A 184 34.40 -6.68 9.88
C GLY A 184 33.83 -5.52 10.69
N GLN A 185 32.88 -4.73 10.14
CA GLN A 185 32.18 -3.62 10.81
C GLN A 185 30.70 -3.98 11.05
N GLN A 186 30.05 -3.17 11.84
CA GLN A 186 28.58 -3.30 12.06
C GLN A 186 27.80 -2.55 10.98
N MET A 187 26.69 -3.15 10.58
CA MET A 187 25.68 -2.53 9.73
C MET A 187 24.35 -2.54 10.48
N ALA A 188 23.90 -1.36 10.89
CA ALA A 188 22.67 -1.21 11.63
C ALA A 188 21.48 -1.11 10.69
N ILE A 189 20.38 -1.76 11.07
CA ILE A 189 19.09 -1.74 10.39
C ILE A 189 18.12 -1.00 11.29
N PHE A 190 17.58 0.09 10.78
CA PHE A 190 16.59 0.93 11.44
C PHE A 190 15.25 0.81 10.75
N PHE A 191 14.20 0.73 11.53
CA PHE A 191 12.83 0.81 11.06
C PHE A 191 12.10 1.91 11.84
N ASP A 192 11.55 2.89 11.12
CA ASP A 192 10.94 4.10 11.67
C ASP A 192 11.81 4.83 12.74
N GLY A 193 13.11 4.86 12.50
CA GLY A 193 14.08 5.50 13.38
C GLY A 193 14.51 4.64 14.57
N GLU A 194 13.90 3.49 14.80
CA GLU A 194 14.25 2.54 15.86
C GLU A 194 15.26 1.50 15.37
N LEU A 195 16.28 1.23 16.16
CA LEU A 195 17.30 0.21 15.88
C LEU A 195 16.70 -1.18 16.05
N GLN A 196 16.60 -1.93 14.97
CA GLN A 196 16.12 -3.31 14.98
C GLN A 196 17.26 -4.30 15.24
N SER A 197 18.37 -4.13 14.53
CA SER A 197 19.54 -4.95 14.68
C SER A 197 20.81 -4.25 14.15
N ALA A 198 21.97 -4.65 14.63
CA ALA A 198 23.26 -4.14 14.16
C ALA A 198 24.27 -5.28 14.00
N PRO A 199 24.03 -6.23 13.07
CA PRO A 199 24.90 -7.35 12.86
C PRO A 199 26.28 -6.93 12.34
N ARG A 200 27.30 -7.72 12.67
CA ARG A 200 28.62 -7.59 12.07
C ARG A 200 28.60 -8.22 10.66
N VAL A 201 29.13 -7.52 9.69
CA VAL A 201 29.30 -8.01 8.33
C VAL A 201 30.52 -8.93 8.27
N ASN A 202 30.30 -10.25 8.13
CA ASN A 202 31.38 -11.21 8.07
C ASN A 202 32.03 -11.29 6.69
N GLU A 203 31.22 -11.16 5.64
CA GLU A 203 31.63 -11.23 4.24
C GLU A 203 30.73 -10.39 3.34
N ALA A 204 31.14 -10.13 2.11
CA ALA A 204 30.33 -9.43 1.12
C ALA A 204 29.18 -10.32 0.66
N ILE A 205 27.95 -9.74 0.61
CA ILE A 205 26.74 -10.47 0.26
C ILE A 205 26.28 -10.09 -1.14
N TYR A 206 26.43 -10.98 -2.11
CA TYR A 206 26.10 -10.74 -3.51
C TYR A 206 24.70 -11.20 -3.92
N GLY A 207 24.02 -11.96 -3.07
CA GLY A 207 22.72 -12.59 -3.39
C GLY A 207 21.53 -11.65 -3.34
N GLY A 208 21.69 -10.37 -2.96
CA GLY A 208 20.60 -9.41 -2.84
C GLY A 208 19.52 -9.81 -1.83
N LYS A 209 19.88 -10.59 -0.81
CA LYS A 209 18.98 -11.04 0.26
C LYS A 209 19.57 -10.73 1.62
N ALA A 210 18.72 -10.32 2.55
CA ALA A 210 19.06 -10.06 3.94
C ALA A 210 17.93 -10.53 4.85
N GLN A 211 18.20 -10.61 6.15
CA GLN A 211 17.19 -10.88 7.16
C GLN A 211 17.32 -9.86 8.28
N ILE A 212 16.16 -9.41 8.80
CA ILE A 212 16.08 -8.61 10.02
C ILE A 212 15.62 -9.57 11.12
N SER A 213 16.38 -9.63 12.21
CA SER A 213 16.03 -10.36 13.43
C SER A 213 15.61 -9.37 14.51
N GLY A 214 14.69 -9.76 15.37
CA GLY A 214 14.23 -8.96 16.52
C GLY A 214 15.18 -9.08 17.74
N GLY A 215 16.49 -8.99 17.51
CA GLY A 215 17.50 -9.18 18.56
C GLY A 215 17.59 -10.63 19.05
N ASP A 216 17.97 -10.84 20.32
CA ASP A 216 18.21 -12.18 20.89
C ASP A 216 16.93 -13.02 21.05
N SER A 217 15.77 -12.38 21.18
CA SER A 217 14.47 -13.05 21.41
C SER A 217 13.71 -13.31 20.12
N GLY A 218 14.17 -12.79 18.95
CA GLY A 218 13.42 -12.76 17.72
C GLY A 218 12.24 -11.78 17.77
N PHE A 219 11.49 -11.69 16.70
CA PHE A 219 10.21 -10.94 16.65
C PHE A 219 9.07 -11.82 17.17
N ALA A 220 8.04 -11.18 17.75
CA ALA A 220 6.72 -11.79 17.83
C ALA A 220 6.14 -11.97 16.41
N TYR A 221 5.29 -12.97 16.21
CA TYR A 221 4.69 -13.24 14.90
C TYR A 221 4.01 -12.00 14.30
N ASP A 222 3.12 -11.37 15.11
CA ASP A 222 2.32 -10.22 14.67
C ASP A 222 3.20 -9.00 14.33
N GLU A 223 4.29 -8.81 15.06
CA GLU A 223 5.26 -7.74 14.82
C GLU A 223 6.01 -7.94 13.48
N ALA A 224 6.51 -9.15 13.25
CA ALA A 224 7.19 -9.48 12.01
C ALA A 224 6.24 -9.42 10.81
N GLU A 225 5.02 -9.92 10.94
CA GLU A 225 3.99 -9.85 9.90
C GLU A 225 3.62 -8.41 9.57
N ARG A 226 3.42 -7.58 10.59
CA ARG A 226 3.15 -6.15 10.43
C ARG A 226 4.29 -5.44 9.68
N MET A 227 5.55 -5.68 10.07
CA MET A 227 6.71 -5.11 9.39
C MET A 227 6.77 -5.54 7.92
N VAL A 228 6.53 -6.82 7.63
CA VAL A 228 6.46 -7.34 6.25
C VAL A 228 5.38 -6.62 5.43
N ASN A 229 4.19 -6.46 6.00
CA ASN A 229 3.07 -5.80 5.33
C ASN A 229 3.36 -4.33 5.05
N LEU A 230 3.96 -3.61 6.01
CA LEU A 230 4.36 -2.22 5.88
C LEU A 230 5.46 -2.03 4.82
N LEU A 231 6.49 -2.87 4.85
CA LEU A 231 7.59 -2.82 3.87
C LEU A 231 7.10 -3.10 2.45
N ASN A 232 6.19 -4.07 2.27
CA ASN A 232 5.60 -4.38 0.97
C ASN A 232 4.60 -3.33 0.48
N ALA A 233 3.96 -2.60 1.39
CA ALA A 233 3.10 -1.47 1.05
C ALA A 233 3.90 -0.20 0.70
N GLY A 234 5.14 -0.15 1.13
CA GLY A 234 6.07 0.96 0.89
C GLY A 234 6.04 2.03 1.97
N ALA A 235 7.18 2.71 2.11
CA ALA A 235 7.32 3.83 3.03
C ALA A 235 6.50 5.04 2.59
N LEU A 236 5.96 5.78 3.55
CA LEU A 236 5.35 7.06 3.27
C LEU A 236 6.45 8.06 2.84
N PRO A 237 6.20 8.88 1.81
CA PRO A 237 7.16 9.89 1.36
C PRO A 237 7.41 10.97 2.40
N VAL A 238 6.41 11.24 3.24
CA VAL A 238 6.42 12.17 4.37
C VAL A 238 5.56 11.59 5.49
N PRO A 239 5.82 11.94 6.77
CA PRO A 239 4.93 11.60 7.86
C PRO A 239 3.52 12.16 7.62
N ALA A 240 2.51 11.43 8.07
CA ALA A 240 1.12 11.84 7.97
C ALA A 240 0.44 11.64 9.32
N LYS A 241 -0.23 12.70 9.80
CA LYS A 241 -0.91 12.69 11.09
C LYS A 241 -2.41 12.67 10.92
N ILE A 242 -3.09 11.86 11.71
CA ILE A 242 -4.56 11.87 11.77
C ILE A 242 -5.00 13.15 12.50
N VAL A 243 -5.73 14.01 11.78
CA VAL A 243 -6.20 15.32 12.31
C VAL A 243 -7.71 15.33 12.54
N GLU A 244 -8.46 14.42 11.93
CA GLU A 244 -9.91 14.30 12.11
C GLU A 244 -10.33 12.83 11.99
N GLU A 245 -11.34 12.46 12.78
CA GLU A 245 -11.91 11.12 12.87
C GLU A 245 -13.40 11.22 13.14
N ASN A 246 -14.20 10.52 12.29
CA ASN A 246 -15.66 10.42 12.42
C ASN A 246 -16.13 9.00 12.10
#